data_2d41c85ea1a4f5eabcb7d6fac81f746f
#
_entry.id   2d41c85ea1a4f5eabcb7d6fac81f746f
#
_cell.length_a   1.000
_cell.length_b   1.000
_cell.length_c   1.000
_cell.angle_alpha   90.00
_cell.angle_beta   90.00
_cell.angle_gamma   90.00
#
_symmetry.space_group_name_H-M   'P 1'
#
loop_
_entity.id
_entity.type
_entity.pdbx_description
1 polymer ?
#
loop_
_entity_poly.entity_id
_entity_poly.type
_entity_poly.pdbx_seq_one_letter_code
_entity_poly.pdbx_strand_id
1 'polypeptide(L)'
;MGYKHTPAPWFEVKHFSEWLISDGNRLVATTAGSPAHLGLAHAKRDAANARLIAAAPDLLEALQKISNGQEMTGDFTHAETVLRYQEIARAAIAKATGEPQ
;
A
#
# COMPACT_ATOMS: atom_id res chain seq x y z
N MET A 1 -8.76 -19.33 -3.11
CA MET A 1 -7.89 -18.90 -4.19
C MET A 1 -6.51 -18.54 -3.67
N GLY A 2 -5.48 -19.11 -4.26
CA GLY A 2 -4.12 -18.85 -3.82
C GLY A 2 -3.56 -17.55 -4.36
N TYR A 3 -2.63 -16.97 -3.61
CA TYR A 3 -1.88 -15.81 -4.05
C TYR A 3 -0.57 -16.27 -4.67
N LYS A 4 -0.16 -15.60 -5.74
CA LYS A 4 1.14 -15.83 -6.35
C LYS A 4 2.23 -15.05 -5.63
N HIS A 5 1.85 -14.03 -4.89
CA HIS A 5 2.75 -13.22 -4.08
C HIS A 5 2.51 -13.52 -2.60
N THR A 6 3.45 -13.07 -1.77
CA THR A 6 3.29 -13.18 -0.32
C THR A 6 2.01 -12.49 0.12
N PRO A 7 1.13 -13.17 0.88
CA PRO A 7 -0.12 -12.55 1.34
C PRO A 7 0.10 -11.34 2.24
N ALA A 8 -0.86 -10.42 2.19
CA ALA A 8 -0.91 -9.28 3.10
C ALA A 8 -1.16 -9.76 4.55
N PRO A 9 -0.87 -8.95 5.55
CA PRO A 9 -0.33 -7.60 5.44
C PRO A 9 1.19 -7.59 5.30
N TRP A 10 1.69 -6.52 4.71
CA TRP A 10 3.12 -6.24 4.66
C TRP A 10 3.40 -5.03 5.53
N PHE A 11 4.56 -5.03 6.19
CA PHE A 11 4.96 -3.96 7.09
C PHE A 11 6.33 -3.43 6.67
N GLU A 12 6.52 -2.12 6.80
CA GLU A 12 7.83 -1.52 6.64
C GLU A 12 8.47 -1.36 8.00
N VAL A 13 9.73 -1.78 8.09
CA VAL A 13 10.53 -1.66 9.32
C VAL A 13 11.87 -1.05 8.96
N LYS A 14 12.25 0.01 9.65
CA LYS A 14 13.55 0.63 9.43
C LYS A 14 14.63 -0.15 10.16
N HIS A 15 15.71 -0.46 9.43
CA HIS A 15 16.85 -1.17 9.98
C HIS A 15 18.12 -0.46 9.52
N PHE A 16 18.72 0.33 10.40
CA PHE A 16 19.81 1.23 10.06
C PHE A 16 19.36 2.21 8.96
N SER A 17 20.06 2.25 7.82
CA SER A 17 19.67 3.12 6.71
C SER A 17 18.74 2.44 5.71
N GLU A 18 18.44 1.17 5.93
CA GLU A 18 17.59 0.40 5.01
C GLU A 18 16.17 0.25 5.54
N TRP A 19 15.25 0.01 4.64
CA TRP A 19 13.90 -0.37 5.01
C TRP A 19 13.65 -1.80 4.59
N LEU A 20 13.09 -2.58 5.52
CA LEU A 20 12.71 -3.97 5.29
C LEU A 20 11.19 -4.05 5.15
N ILE A 21 10.74 -4.78 4.16
CA ILE A 21 9.32 -5.06 3.97
C ILE A 21 9.10 -6.52 4.30
N SER A 22 8.24 -6.79 5.26
CA SER A 22 8.05 -8.14 5.80
C SER A 22 6.59 -8.43 6.05
N ASP A 23 6.21 -9.71 6.02
CA ASP A 23 4.87 -10.15 6.40
C ASP A 23 4.81 -10.55 7.89
N GLY A 24 5.88 -10.30 8.64
CA GLY A 24 5.99 -10.69 10.04
C GLY A 24 6.83 -11.94 10.24
N ASN A 25 6.95 -12.79 9.24
CA ASN A 25 7.71 -14.04 9.31
C ASN A 25 8.80 -14.12 8.25
N ARG A 26 8.60 -13.41 7.15
CA ARG A 26 9.43 -13.54 5.97
C ARG A 26 9.73 -12.16 5.39
N LEU A 27 10.96 -11.99 4.95
CA LEU A 27 11.36 -10.79 4.23
C LEU A 27 10.78 -10.84 2.82
N VAL A 28 10.03 -9.80 2.45
CA VAL A 28 9.46 -9.68 1.11
C VAL A 28 10.41 -8.89 0.21
N ALA A 29 10.95 -7.79 0.74
CA ALA A 29 11.81 -6.90 -0.03
C ALA A 29 12.63 -6.01 0.90
N THR A 30 13.70 -5.46 0.35
CA THR A 30 14.46 -4.40 1.03
C THR A 30 14.58 -3.23 0.08
N THR A 31 14.67 -2.03 0.65
CA THR A 31 14.99 -0.84 -0.13
C THR A 31 16.34 -0.34 0.31
N ALA A 32 17.16 0.09 -0.63
CA ALA A 32 18.43 0.73 -0.30
C ALA A 32 18.16 2.06 0.40
N GLY A 33 18.82 2.28 1.52
CA GLY A 33 18.73 3.54 2.21
C GLY A 33 19.73 4.54 1.66
N SER A 34 19.45 5.82 1.85
CA SER A 34 20.36 6.88 1.46
C SER A 34 21.35 7.15 2.57
N PRO A 35 22.63 7.46 2.24
CA PRO A 35 23.60 7.83 3.26
C PRO A 35 23.15 9.05 4.05
N ALA A 36 23.49 9.07 5.34
CA ALA A 36 23.05 10.12 6.24
C ALA A 36 23.46 11.52 5.79
N HIS A 37 24.61 11.64 5.11
CA HIS A 37 25.10 12.94 4.64
C HIS A 37 24.27 13.56 3.53
N LEU A 38 23.35 12.78 2.89
CA LEU A 38 22.47 13.33 1.86
C LEU A 38 21.26 14.05 2.44
N GLY A 39 21.05 13.95 3.76
CA GLY A 39 20.11 14.79 4.46
C GLY A 39 18.68 14.26 4.53
N LEU A 40 17.83 15.11 5.15
CA LEU A 40 16.46 14.74 5.49
C LEU A 40 15.56 14.49 4.28
N ALA A 41 15.77 15.21 3.18
CA ALA A 41 14.95 15.02 1.99
C ALA A 41 15.06 13.60 1.44
N HIS A 42 16.27 13.05 1.44
CA HIS A 42 16.50 11.66 0.99
C HIS A 42 15.90 10.66 1.98
N ALA A 43 16.03 10.92 3.28
CA ALA A 43 15.46 10.06 4.30
C ALA A 43 13.93 10.00 4.20
N LYS A 44 13.29 11.13 3.94
CA LYS A 44 11.83 11.18 3.76
C LYS A 44 11.39 10.43 2.52
N ARG A 45 12.16 10.52 1.45
CA ARG A 45 11.88 9.80 0.20
C ARG A 45 11.98 8.30 0.41
N ASP A 46 13.02 7.85 1.12
CA ASP A 46 13.21 6.43 1.41
C ASP A 46 12.06 5.88 2.23
N ALA A 47 11.61 6.61 3.24
CA ALA A 47 10.47 6.22 4.06
C ALA A 47 9.19 6.15 3.24
N ALA A 48 8.97 7.12 2.36
CA ALA A 48 7.80 7.13 1.48
C ALA A 48 7.80 5.96 0.52
N ASN A 49 8.97 5.63 -0.04
CA ASN A 49 9.12 4.47 -0.92
C ASN A 49 8.79 3.17 -0.17
N ALA A 50 9.31 3.01 1.04
CA ALA A 50 9.05 1.82 1.85
C ALA A 50 7.55 1.67 2.15
N ARG A 51 6.89 2.77 2.48
CA ARG A 51 5.46 2.77 2.77
C ARG A 51 4.65 2.36 1.54
N LEU A 52 5.00 2.89 0.39
CA LEU A 52 4.33 2.55 -0.87
C LEU A 52 4.49 1.05 -1.19
N ILE A 53 5.69 0.54 -1.04
CA ILE A 53 5.95 -0.89 -1.30
C ILE A 53 5.16 -1.75 -0.33
N ALA A 54 5.14 -1.40 0.95
CA ALA A 54 4.40 -2.16 1.97
C ALA A 54 2.89 -2.13 1.71
N ALA A 55 2.39 -1.09 1.06
CA ALA A 55 0.98 -0.96 0.74
C ALA A 55 0.57 -1.68 -0.55
N ALA A 56 1.52 -2.27 -1.27
CA ALA A 56 1.23 -2.88 -2.57
C ALA A 56 0.09 -3.91 -2.52
N PRO A 57 0.04 -4.86 -1.56
CA PRO A 57 -1.06 -5.82 -1.54
C PRO A 57 -2.42 -5.15 -1.29
N ASP A 58 -2.47 -4.09 -0.50
CA ASP A 58 -3.72 -3.37 -0.25
C ASP A 58 -4.16 -2.57 -1.47
N LEU A 59 -3.21 -2.01 -2.20
CA LEU A 59 -3.50 -1.32 -3.46
C LEU A 59 -4.05 -2.29 -4.50
N LEU A 60 -3.43 -3.47 -4.60
CA LEU A 60 -3.90 -4.50 -5.51
C LEU A 60 -5.31 -4.96 -5.15
N GLU A 61 -5.56 -5.20 -3.87
CA GLU A 61 -6.89 -5.60 -3.40
C GLU A 61 -7.95 -4.55 -3.74
N ALA A 62 -7.63 -3.28 -3.52
CA ALA A 62 -8.55 -2.17 -3.83
C ALA A 62 -8.88 -2.16 -5.32
N LEU A 63 -7.87 -2.31 -6.17
CA LEU A 63 -8.08 -2.35 -7.62
C LEU A 63 -8.90 -3.56 -8.04
N GLN A 64 -8.68 -4.71 -7.42
CA GLN A 64 -9.46 -5.91 -7.71
C GLN A 64 -10.92 -5.74 -7.33
N LYS A 65 -11.20 -5.12 -6.19
CA LYS A 65 -12.57 -4.83 -5.76
C LYS A 65 -13.28 -3.91 -6.74
N ILE A 66 -12.59 -2.87 -7.20
CA ILE A 66 -13.13 -1.94 -8.19
C ILE A 66 -13.38 -2.66 -9.52
N SER A 67 -12.40 -3.41 -9.97
CA SER A 67 -12.47 -4.13 -11.24
C SER A 67 -13.58 -5.17 -11.26
N ASN A 68 -13.78 -5.87 -10.15
CA ASN A 68 -14.75 -6.96 -10.07
C ASN A 68 -16.13 -6.50 -9.59
N GLY A 69 -16.24 -5.28 -9.09
CA GLY A 69 -17.49 -4.78 -8.55
C GLY A 69 -17.95 -5.49 -7.29
N GLN A 70 -17.02 -6.07 -6.53
CA GLN A 70 -17.34 -6.90 -5.36
C GLN A 70 -18.10 -6.16 -4.27
N GLU A 71 -17.89 -4.86 -4.17
CA GLU A 71 -18.54 -4.05 -3.14
C GLU A 71 -19.92 -3.55 -3.57
N MET A 72 -20.31 -3.82 -4.80
CA MET A 72 -21.55 -3.33 -5.39
C MET A 72 -22.54 -4.46 -5.57
N THR A 73 -23.16 -4.87 -4.46
CA THR A 73 -24.19 -5.90 -4.48
C THR A 73 -25.56 -5.23 -4.30
N GLY A 74 -26.51 -5.56 -5.16
CA GLY A 74 -27.84 -4.98 -5.13
C GLY A 74 -28.02 -3.86 -6.15
N ASP A 75 -29.10 -3.11 -6.00
CA ASP A 75 -29.45 -2.04 -6.92
C ASP A 75 -28.83 -0.72 -6.50
N PHE A 76 -27.75 -0.35 -7.16
CA PHE A 76 -27.09 0.93 -6.90
C PHE A 76 -27.23 1.86 -8.10
N THR A 77 -27.39 3.14 -7.82
CA THR A 77 -27.35 4.14 -8.87
C THR A 77 -25.92 4.28 -9.37
N HIS A 78 -25.77 4.86 -10.55
CA HIS A 78 -24.46 5.14 -11.12
C HIS A 78 -23.63 6.03 -10.16
N ALA A 79 -24.26 7.04 -9.58
CA ALA A 79 -23.60 7.94 -8.65
C ALA A 79 -23.11 7.20 -7.38
N GLU A 80 -23.94 6.32 -6.84
CA GLU A 80 -23.57 5.52 -5.67
C GLU A 80 -22.38 4.61 -5.97
N THR A 81 -22.35 4.01 -7.13
CA THR A 81 -21.26 3.16 -7.57
C THR A 81 -19.94 3.95 -7.65
N VAL A 82 -19.99 5.14 -8.25
CA VAL A 82 -18.82 6.01 -8.36
C VAL A 82 -18.30 6.40 -6.97
N LEU A 83 -19.19 6.79 -6.08
CA LEU A 83 -18.82 7.18 -4.72
C LEU A 83 -18.15 6.01 -3.98
N ARG A 84 -18.70 4.81 -4.11
CA ARG A 84 -18.15 3.65 -3.44
C ARG A 84 -16.74 3.33 -3.96
N TYR A 85 -16.53 3.38 -5.26
CA TYR A 85 -15.22 3.14 -5.84
C TYR A 85 -14.21 4.20 -5.42
N GLN A 86 -14.66 5.46 -5.29
CA GLN A 86 -13.80 6.52 -4.79
C GLN A 86 -13.38 6.28 -3.34
N GLU A 87 -14.30 5.80 -2.51
CA GLU A 87 -13.96 5.47 -1.12
C GLU A 87 -12.90 4.37 -1.03
N ILE A 88 -13.06 3.31 -1.82
CA ILE A 88 -12.11 2.20 -1.87
C ILE A 88 -10.73 2.72 -2.29
N ALA A 89 -10.70 3.53 -3.34
CA ALA A 89 -9.44 4.08 -3.84
C ALA A 89 -8.79 5.00 -2.83
N ARG A 90 -9.54 5.89 -2.19
CA ARG A 90 -9.02 6.83 -1.21
C ARG A 90 -8.41 6.12 -0.01
N ALA A 91 -9.08 5.07 0.48
CA ALA A 91 -8.57 4.31 1.62
C ALA A 91 -7.22 3.68 1.30
N ALA A 92 -7.10 3.10 0.12
CA ALA A 92 -5.85 2.47 -0.31
C ALA A 92 -4.74 3.51 -0.51
N ILE A 93 -5.07 4.64 -1.11
CA ILE A 93 -4.12 5.73 -1.33
C ILE A 93 -3.64 6.30 0.00
N ALA A 94 -4.55 6.52 0.95
CA ALA A 94 -4.20 7.04 2.27
C ALA A 94 -3.21 6.13 2.97
N LYS A 95 -3.42 4.83 2.87
CA LYS A 95 -2.50 3.85 3.45
C LYS A 95 -1.13 3.89 2.77
N ALA A 96 -1.12 3.99 1.45
CA ALA A 96 0.12 4.01 0.68
C ALA A 96 0.95 5.28 0.92
N THR A 97 0.29 6.40 1.16
CA THR A 97 0.96 7.70 1.36
C THR A 97 1.11 8.06 2.83
N GLY A 98 0.40 7.38 3.72
CA GLY A 98 0.41 7.70 5.13
C GLY A 98 -0.39 8.96 5.47
N GLU A 99 -1.18 9.46 4.53
CA GLU A 99 -1.99 10.65 4.74
C GLU A 99 -3.41 10.26 5.14
N PRO A 100 -4.04 11.01 6.05
CA PRO A 100 -5.42 10.74 6.43
C PRO A 100 -6.37 11.05 5.29
N GLN A 101 -7.49 10.36 5.29
CA GLN A 101 -8.55 10.61 4.33
C GLN A 101 -9.27 11.92 4.62
#